data_e23734b6dea1e36e2c8a33ca5a1b7be5
#
_entry.id   e23734b6dea1e36e2c8a33ca5a1b7be5
#
_cell.length_a   1.000
_cell.length_b   1.000
_cell.length_c   1.000
_cell.angle_alpha   90.00
_cell.angle_beta   90.00
_cell.angle_gamma   90.00
#
_symmetry.space_group_name_H-M   'P 1'
#
loop_
_entity.id
_entity.type
_entity.pdbx_description
1 polymer ?
#
loop_
_entity_poly.entity_id
_entity_poly.type
_entity_poly.pdbx_seq_one_letter_code
_entity_poly.pdbx_strand_id
1 'polypeptide(L)'
;MMRTEVVAALVPAIAVMLGLAAAGAQAESLPLWEIGVGIAAISFPDYRGSDERQTWVLPYPHITYRGEFLQADEQRKRGLLFRSDRLELDVSVNGTVPVDSSKNDARRGMPDLDATLEIGPTLNLLMMESDNRKVRLELRLPVRAVLASDFSYIRDTGWVFQPNLNADIRDPLGYTGWNLGLLAGPVFSDKRYNRYFYAVDPAFATAARPAYSPGGGYGGSQFIAALSKRYREFWVGGFAKWDTLNDTAFVDSPLVKDRQLFSAGIAVAWILDQSKTMVETTK
;
A
#
# COMPACT_ATOMS: atom_id res chain seq x y z
N MET A 1 -0.16 -29.59 0.32
CA MET A 1 -1.09 -28.50 0.11
C MET A 1 -0.65 -27.15 0.70
N MET A 2 0.21 -27.12 1.70
CA MET A 2 0.71 -25.87 2.35
C MET A 2 1.70 -24.99 1.53
N ARG A 3 2.26 -25.47 0.41
CA ARG A 3 3.30 -24.72 -0.32
C ARG A 3 2.78 -23.67 -1.34
N THR A 4 1.56 -23.85 -1.83
CA THR A 4 0.98 -22.95 -2.84
C THR A 4 0.34 -21.72 -2.21
N GLU A 5 -0.21 -21.82 -1.01
CA GLU A 5 -0.85 -20.70 -0.30
C GLU A 5 0.16 -19.62 0.16
N VAL A 6 1.37 -20.02 0.52
CA VAL A 6 2.41 -19.07 0.98
C VAL A 6 2.90 -18.16 -0.15
N VAL A 7 2.99 -18.69 -1.38
CA VAL A 7 3.45 -17.91 -2.55
C VAL A 7 2.36 -16.95 -3.03
N ALA A 8 1.09 -17.37 -2.97
CA ALA A 8 -0.05 -16.54 -3.35
C ALA A 8 -0.26 -15.33 -2.42
N ALA A 9 0.07 -15.49 -1.15
CA ALA A 9 -0.04 -14.42 -0.16
C ALA A 9 1.17 -13.46 -0.16
N LEU A 10 2.30 -13.87 -0.71
CA LEU A 10 3.52 -13.06 -0.75
C LEU A 10 3.41 -11.84 -1.65
N VAL A 11 2.73 -11.96 -2.80
CA VAL A 11 2.68 -10.89 -3.81
C VAL A 11 1.95 -9.64 -3.31
N PRO A 12 0.74 -9.71 -2.73
CA PRO A 12 0.04 -8.52 -2.26
C PRO A 12 0.57 -7.96 -0.93
N ALA A 13 1.09 -8.80 -0.02
CA ALA A 13 1.69 -8.32 1.22
C ALA A 13 2.98 -7.50 0.93
N ILE A 14 3.75 -7.90 -0.07
CA ILE A 14 4.90 -7.17 -0.56
C ILE A 14 4.48 -5.84 -1.18
N ALA A 15 3.35 -5.78 -1.91
CA ALA A 15 2.85 -4.56 -2.51
C ALA A 15 2.46 -3.50 -1.46
N VAL A 16 1.89 -3.90 -0.33
CA VAL A 16 1.55 -2.98 0.79
C VAL A 16 2.80 -2.40 1.46
N MET A 17 3.87 -3.19 1.61
CA MET A 17 5.13 -2.71 2.19
C MET A 17 5.92 -1.78 1.27
N LEU A 18 5.73 -1.88 -0.04
CA LEU A 18 6.58 -1.24 -1.05
C LEU A 18 6.08 0.14 -1.51
N GLY A 19 4.93 0.58 -1.03
CA GLY A 19 4.35 1.90 -1.36
C GLY A 19 4.78 3.06 -0.47
N LEU A 20 5.63 2.84 0.54
CA LEU A 20 5.70 3.75 1.67
C LEU A 20 7.11 4.12 2.12
N ALA A 21 7.95 4.61 1.25
CA ALA A 21 9.17 5.26 1.72
C ALA A 21 9.52 6.48 0.87
N ALA A 22 9.85 7.56 1.54
CA ALA A 22 10.12 8.85 0.97
C ALA A 22 11.62 9.18 0.92
N ALA A 23 12.08 9.86 -0.06
CA ALA A 23 13.43 10.36 -0.14
C ALA A 23 13.53 11.75 -0.74
N GLY A 24 14.46 12.41 -0.39
CA GLY A 24 14.79 13.66 -0.90
C GLY A 24 16.26 13.96 -1.02
N ALA A 25 16.77 14.99 -1.57
CA ALA A 25 17.91 15.30 -2.36
C ALA A 25 19.08 15.96 -1.62
N GLN A 26 20.17 15.34 -1.68
CA GLN A 26 21.45 15.79 -2.20
C GLN A 26 21.69 14.87 -3.40
N ALA A 27 22.39 15.33 -4.44
CA ALA A 27 22.80 14.43 -5.50
C ALA A 27 23.71 13.36 -4.90
N GLU A 28 23.11 12.39 -4.27
CA GLU A 28 23.77 11.21 -3.78
C GLU A 28 23.83 10.25 -4.95
N SER A 29 25.02 9.95 -5.38
CA SER A 29 25.27 8.96 -6.39
C SER A 29 24.95 7.59 -5.79
N LEU A 30 23.80 7.03 -6.17
CA LEU A 30 23.36 5.72 -5.72
C LEU A 30 23.50 4.67 -6.82
N PRO A 31 23.72 3.41 -6.50
CA PRO A 31 23.74 2.33 -7.50
C PRO A 31 22.45 2.31 -8.31
N LEU A 32 22.57 2.05 -9.64
CA LEU A 32 21.43 1.92 -10.53
C LEU A 32 20.46 0.82 -10.06
N TRP A 33 21.01 -0.27 -9.52
CA TRP A 33 20.20 -1.33 -8.91
C TRP A 33 20.89 -1.91 -7.67
N GLU A 34 20.08 -2.41 -6.76
CA GLU A 34 20.48 -3.15 -5.57
C GLU A 34 19.59 -4.37 -5.41
N ILE A 35 20.17 -5.49 -5.02
CA ILE A 35 19.45 -6.70 -4.66
C ILE A 35 19.88 -7.18 -3.29
N GLY A 36 18.93 -7.72 -2.54
CA GLY A 36 19.17 -8.20 -1.20
C GLY A 36 18.07 -9.14 -0.73
N VAL A 37 18.26 -9.63 0.48
CA VAL A 37 17.28 -10.47 1.17
C VAL A 37 17.12 -9.98 2.59
N GLY A 38 15.94 -10.13 3.11
CA GLY A 38 15.63 -9.69 4.46
C GLY A 38 14.46 -10.45 5.07
N ILE A 39 13.99 -9.91 6.16
CA ILE A 39 12.81 -10.37 6.86
C ILE A 39 11.91 -9.17 7.14
N ALA A 40 10.61 -9.38 7.02
CA ALA A 40 9.59 -8.39 7.34
C ALA A 40 8.55 -9.00 8.28
N ALA A 41 8.09 -8.18 9.22
CA ALA A 41 6.93 -8.48 10.05
C ALA A 41 5.87 -7.42 9.79
N ILE A 42 4.62 -7.84 9.52
CA ILE A 42 3.50 -6.95 9.26
C ILE A 42 2.26 -7.43 10.00
N SER A 43 1.52 -6.49 10.59
CA SER A 43 0.23 -6.73 11.22
C SER A 43 -0.82 -5.77 10.66
N PHE A 44 -1.96 -6.32 10.23
CA PHE A 44 -3.06 -5.57 9.60
C PHE A 44 -4.40 -6.28 9.85
N PRO A 45 -5.55 -5.57 9.81
CA PRO A 45 -6.87 -6.20 9.88
C PRO A 45 -7.12 -7.04 8.63
N ASP A 46 -7.93 -8.10 8.73
CA ASP A 46 -8.28 -8.99 7.61
C ASP A 46 -8.78 -8.19 6.39
N TYR A 47 -9.65 -7.24 6.63
CA TYR A 47 -10.10 -6.22 5.66
C TYR A 47 -10.38 -4.92 6.40
N ARG A 48 -10.55 -3.82 5.68
CA ARG A 48 -10.89 -2.53 6.31
C ARG A 48 -12.28 -2.62 6.94
N GLY A 49 -12.34 -2.55 8.26
CA GLY A 49 -13.56 -2.72 9.07
C GLY A 49 -13.60 -4.01 9.89
N SER A 50 -12.64 -4.90 9.72
CA SER A 50 -12.51 -6.10 10.55
C SER A 50 -11.87 -5.77 11.89
N ASP A 51 -12.39 -6.36 12.97
CA ASP A 51 -11.78 -6.40 14.30
C ASP A 51 -10.76 -7.55 14.44
N GLU A 52 -10.75 -8.49 13.50
CA GLU A 52 -9.77 -9.56 13.41
C GLU A 52 -8.59 -9.17 12.53
N ARG A 53 -7.42 -9.72 12.87
CA ARG A 53 -6.13 -9.28 12.33
C ARG A 53 -5.27 -10.45 11.93
N GLN A 54 -4.46 -10.22 10.90
CA GLN A 54 -3.37 -11.11 10.51
C GLN A 54 -2.03 -10.51 10.91
N THR A 55 -1.11 -11.38 11.34
CA THR A 55 0.29 -11.02 11.57
C THR A 55 1.16 -12.01 10.83
N TRP A 56 1.99 -11.48 9.94
CA TRP A 56 2.84 -12.28 9.07
C TRP A 56 4.29 -11.92 9.29
N VAL A 57 5.13 -12.96 9.29
CA VAL A 57 6.58 -12.81 9.19
C VAL A 57 6.99 -13.48 7.89
N LEU A 58 7.57 -12.70 7.00
CA LEU A 58 7.82 -13.09 5.61
C LEU A 58 9.28 -12.84 5.22
N PRO A 59 9.86 -13.67 4.34
CA PRO A 59 11.08 -13.29 3.65
C PRO A 59 10.81 -12.03 2.83
N TYR A 60 11.74 -11.08 2.88
CA TYR A 60 11.65 -9.80 2.19
C TYR A 60 12.72 -9.71 1.09
N PRO A 61 12.36 -9.88 -0.18
CA PRO A 61 13.27 -9.61 -1.27
C PRO A 61 13.44 -8.09 -1.41
N HIS A 62 14.66 -7.61 -1.18
CA HIS A 62 15.04 -6.23 -1.39
C HIS A 62 15.52 -6.07 -2.84
N ILE A 63 14.75 -5.38 -3.65
CA ILE A 63 15.06 -5.10 -5.05
C ILE A 63 14.82 -3.63 -5.30
N THR A 64 15.88 -2.91 -5.60
CA THR A 64 15.85 -1.51 -5.96
C THR A 64 16.39 -1.31 -7.37
N TYR A 65 15.67 -0.55 -8.20
CA TYR A 65 16.09 -0.16 -9.54
C TYR A 65 15.74 1.31 -9.80
N ARG A 66 16.72 2.10 -10.22
CA ARG A 66 16.63 3.57 -10.36
C ARG A 66 16.81 4.01 -11.82
N GLY A 67 16.11 3.36 -12.76
CA GLY A 67 16.14 3.71 -14.18
C GLY A 67 15.25 4.91 -14.51
N GLU A 68 15.39 5.44 -15.74
CA GLU A 68 14.65 6.63 -16.18
C GLU A 68 13.15 6.38 -16.36
N PHE A 69 12.76 5.24 -16.93
CA PHE A 69 11.36 4.90 -17.24
C PHE A 69 10.72 3.97 -16.22
N LEU A 70 11.47 3.04 -15.65
CA LEU A 70 11.04 2.14 -14.63
C LEU A 70 11.82 2.44 -13.36
N GLN A 71 11.14 2.78 -12.29
CA GLN A 71 11.72 2.99 -10.98
C GLN A 71 11.08 2.00 -10.01
N ALA A 72 11.89 1.11 -9.50
CA ALA A 72 11.53 0.19 -8.44
C ALA A 72 12.52 0.42 -7.31
N ASP A 73 12.31 1.45 -6.52
CA ASP A 73 13.03 1.67 -5.28
C ASP A 73 12.07 1.52 -4.10
N GLU A 74 12.59 1.65 -2.91
CA GLU A 74 11.83 1.52 -1.67
C GLU A 74 10.73 2.57 -1.53
N GLN A 75 10.76 3.58 -2.36
CA GLN A 75 9.90 4.73 -2.29
C GLN A 75 8.83 4.73 -3.38
N ARG A 76 9.13 4.14 -4.54
CA ARG A 76 8.26 4.22 -5.71
C ARG A 76 8.47 3.00 -6.60
N LYS A 77 7.40 2.23 -6.77
CA LYS A 77 7.29 1.27 -7.86
C LYS A 77 6.34 1.87 -8.89
N ARG A 78 6.91 2.42 -9.95
CA ARG A 78 6.12 3.12 -10.96
C ARG A 78 6.68 2.93 -12.36
N GLY A 79 5.79 2.78 -13.30
CA GLY A 79 6.09 3.00 -14.70
C GLY A 79 5.82 4.46 -15.01
N LEU A 80 6.85 5.26 -15.21
CA LEU A 80 6.71 6.65 -15.56
C LEU A 80 6.15 6.78 -16.98
N LEU A 81 5.00 7.43 -17.13
CA LEU A 81 4.35 7.68 -18.41
C LEU A 81 4.68 9.08 -18.95
N PHE A 82 4.77 10.06 -18.07
CA PHE A 82 5.06 11.44 -18.43
C PHE A 82 5.63 12.21 -17.24
N ARG A 83 6.56 13.15 -17.49
CA ARG A 83 7.12 14.05 -16.48
C ARG A 83 7.35 15.46 -17.03
N SER A 84 7.01 16.45 -16.24
CA SER A 84 7.43 17.84 -16.34
C SER A 84 7.93 18.34 -14.98
N ASP A 85 8.32 19.61 -14.88
CA ASP A 85 8.87 20.19 -13.64
C ASP A 85 7.95 20.03 -12.42
N ARG A 86 6.64 20.03 -12.63
CA ARG A 86 5.66 19.98 -11.52
C ARG A 86 4.62 18.87 -11.66
N LEU A 87 4.57 18.19 -12.79
CA LEU A 87 3.54 17.21 -13.08
C LEU A 87 4.17 15.91 -13.51
N GLU A 88 3.74 14.81 -12.91
CA GLU A 88 4.18 13.47 -13.26
C GLU A 88 2.96 12.55 -13.36
N LEU A 89 2.89 11.77 -14.42
CA LEU A 89 1.91 10.71 -14.61
C LEU A 89 2.62 9.37 -14.53
N ASP A 90 2.21 8.54 -13.61
CA ASP A 90 2.75 7.20 -13.41
C ASP A 90 1.66 6.13 -13.29
N VAL A 91 2.07 4.88 -13.18
CA VAL A 91 1.20 3.75 -12.87
C VAL A 91 1.41 3.35 -11.41
N SER A 92 0.36 3.38 -10.62
CA SER A 92 0.36 2.89 -9.25
C SER A 92 -0.23 1.49 -9.16
N VAL A 93 0.32 0.72 -8.22
CA VAL A 93 -0.12 -0.64 -7.90
C VAL A 93 -0.31 -0.76 -6.39
N ASN A 94 -1.40 -1.39 -5.98
CA ASN A 94 -1.70 -1.74 -4.60
C ASN A 94 -2.42 -3.09 -4.55
N GLY A 95 -2.79 -3.61 -3.39
CA GLY A 95 -3.54 -4.84 -3.29
C GLY A 95 -3.81 -5.29 -1.86
N THR A 96 -4.61 -6.35 -1.73
CA THR A 96 -4.93 -6.99 -0.45
C THR A 96 -4.58 -8.47 -0.49
N VAL A 97 -4.33 -9.05 0.67
CA VAL A 97 -4.19 -10.49 0.83
C VAL A 97 -5.56 -11.17 0.87
N PRO A 98 -5.65 -12.47 0.56
CA PRO A 98 -6.90 -13.22 0.70
C PRO A 98 -7.30 -13.35 2.18
N VAL A 99 -8.60 -13.47 2.41
CA VAL A 99 -9.18 -13.70 3.74
C VAL A 99 -10.00 -14.97 3.74
N ASP A 100 -9.63 -15.91 4.60
CA ASP A 100 -10.39 -17.12 4.89
C ASP A 100 -11.58 -16.76 5.79
N SER A 101 -12.77 -16.70 5.22
CA SER A 101 -14.00 -16.33 5.91
C SER A 101 -14.37 -17.31 7.05
N SER A 102 -13.85 -18.53 7.04
CA SER A 102 -14.07 -19.49 8.13
C SER A 102 -13.34 -19.09 9.41
N LYS A 103 -12.29 -18.29 9.30
CA LYS A 103 -11.46 -17.76 10.40
C LYS A 103 -11.82 -16.35 10.83
N ASN A 104 -12.84 -15.75 10.21
CA ASN A 104 -13.31 -14.40 10.53
C ASN A 104 -14.76 -14.49 11.03
N ASP A 105 -15.01 -14.14 12.28
CA ASP A 105 -16.31 -14.31 12.92
C ASP A 105 -17.42 -13.51 12.25
N ALA A 106 -17.10 -12.29 11.78
CA ALA A 106 -18.05 -11.46 11.06
C ALA A 106 -18.46 -12.08 9.71
N ARG A 107 -17.56 -12.85 9.07
CA ARG A 107 -17.75 -13.43 7.75
C ARG A 107 -18.04 -14.93 7.74
N ARG A 108 -18.05 -15.58 8.91
CA ARG A 108 -18.19 -17.04 8.99
C ARG A 108 -19.39 -17.56 8.18
N GLY A 109 -19.14 -18.51 7.29
CA GLY A 109 -20.15 -19.09 6.40
C GLY A 109 -20.43 -18.27 5.13
N MET A 110 -19.72 -17.17 4.90
CA MET A 110 -19.70 -16.44 3.64
C MET A 110 -18.54 -16.94 2.75
N PRO A 111 -18.54 -16.63 1.44
CA PRO A 111 -17.39 -16.87 0.57
C PRO A 111 -16.15 -16.13 1.08
N ASP A 112 -14.99 -16.71 0.82
CA ASP A 112 -13.70 -16.08 1.09
C ASP A 112 -13.52 -14.80 0.28
N LEU A 113 -12.64 -13.91 0.74
CA LEU A 113 -12.17 -12.80 -0.07
C LEU A 113 -10.86 -13.21 -0.73
N ASP A 114 -10.86 -13.20 -2.06
CA ASP A 114 -9.65 -13.42 -2.84
C ASP A 114 -8.64 -12.29 -2.65
N ALA A 115 -7.38 -12.54 -2.98
CA ALA A 115 -6.41 -11.48 -3.12
C ALA A 115 -6.87 -10.45 -4.16
N THR A 116 -6.66 -9.16 -3.90
CA THR A 116 -6.95 -8.14 -4.89
C THR A 116 -5.66 -7.47 -5.37
N LEU A 117 -5.66 -7.13 -6.68
CA LEU A 117 -4.68 -6.26 -7.31
C LEU A 117 -5.39 -4.98 -7.72
N GLU A 118 -4.89 -3.85 -7.26
CA GLU A 118 -5.32 -2.53 -7.69
C GLU A 118 -4.26 -1.96 -8.63
N ILE A 119 -4.63 -1.55 -9.82
CA ILE A 119 -3.71 -0.99 -10.82
C ILE A 119 -4.36 0.16 -11.58
N GLY A 120 -3.61 1.23 -11.81
CA GLY A 120 -4.11 2.35 -12.58
C GLY A 120 -3.20 3.57 -12.56
N PRO A 121 -3.55 4.62 -13.33
CA PRO A 121 -2.77 5.84 -13.40
C PRO A 121 -2.81 6.63 -12.11
N THR A 122 -1.72 7.34 -11.84
CA THR A 122 -1.61 8.35 -10.78
C THR A 122 -1.06 9.62 -11.37
N LEU A 123 -1.78 10.71 -11.16
CA LEU A 123 -1.29 12.05 -11.43
C LEU A 123 -0.67 12.63 -10.15
N ASN A 124 0.61 12.96 -10.21
CA ASN A 124 1.34 13.57 -9.09
C ASN A 124 1.62 15.03 -9.44
N LEU A 125 1.25 15.92 -8.52
CA LEU A 125 1.44 17.36 -8.62
C LEU A 125 2.42 17.79 -7.54
N LEU A 126 3.59 18.30 -7.92
CA LEU A 126 4.53 18.90 -6.98
C LEU A 126 3.96 20.21 -6.44
N MET A 127 3.60 20.21 -5.17
CA MET A 127 3.05 21.38 -4.48
C MET A 127 4.15 22.27 -3.92
N MET A 128 5.17 21.65 -3.33
CA MET A 128 6.28 22.34 -2.69
C MET A 128 7.53 21.46 -2.68
N GLU A 129 8.66 22.07 -2.89
CA GLU A 129 9.98 21.51 -2.61
C GLU A 129 10.83 22.57 -1.90
N SER A 130 11.49 22.20 -0.79
CA SER A 130 12.37 23.12 -0.07
C SER A 130 13.66 23.37 -0.86
N ASP A 131 14.30 24.55 -0.69
CA ASP A 131 15.53 24.93 -1.40
C ASP A 131 16.67 23.91 -1.21
N ASN A 132 16.77 23.32 -0.03
CA ASN A 132 17.72 22.25 0.27
C ASN A 132 17.25 20.87 -0.16
N ARG A 133 16.09 20.79 -0.84
CA ARG A 133 15.44 19.57 -1.32
C ARG A 133 15.22 18.48 -0.27
N LYS A 134 15.21 18.82 1.02
CA LYS A 134 14.95 17.86 2.13
C LYS A 134 13.49 17.63 2.41
N VAL A 135 12.61 18.51 1.96
CA VAL A 135 11.16 18.38 2.12
C VAL A 135 10.49 18.52 0.76
N ARG A 136 9.72 17.54 0.39
CA ARG A 136 8.92 17.51 -0.84
C ARG A 136 7.47 17.20 -0.50
N LEU A 137 6.54 18.01 -0.97
CA LEU A 137 5.09 17.83 -0.81
C LEU A 137 4.44 17.64 -2.18
N GLU A 138 3.71 16.55 -2.34
CA GLU A 138 2.97 16.21 -3.55
C GLU A 138 1.50 15.99 -3.26
N LEU A 139 0.64 16.47 -4.14
CA LEU A 139 -0.73 15.99 -4.25
C LEU A 139 -0.75 14.83 -5.25
N ARG A 140 -1.19 13.65 -4.81
CA ARG A 140 -1.29 12.44 -5.62
C ARG A 140 -2.74 12.08 -5.84
N LEU A 141 -3.09 11.76 -7.10
CA LEU A 141 -4.47 11.47 -7.54
C LEU A 141 -4.52 10.09 -8.22
N PRO A 142 -4.34 8.98 -7.50
CA PRO A 142 -4.43 7.64 -8.07
C PRO A 142 -5.89 7.25 -8.32
N VAL A 143 -6.15 6.72 -9.52
CA VAL A 143 -7.39 6.02 -9.88
C VAL A 143 -7.01 4.60 -10.28
N ARG A 144 -7.50 3.59 -9.56
CA ARG A 144 -7.12 2.20 -9.78
C ARG A 144 -8.34 1.32 -10.01
N ALA A 145 -8.27 0.47 -11.05
CA ALA A 145 -9.15 -0.69 -11.20
C ALA A 145 -8.74 -1.77 -10.20
N VAL A 146 -9.72 -2.47 -9.66
CA VAL A 146 -9.52 -3.51 -8.64
C VAL A 146 -9.93 -4.86 -9.20
N LEU A 147 -8.97 -5.78 -9.24
CA LEU A 147 -9.12 -7.12 -9.76
C LEU A 147 -8.94 -8.12 -8.61
N ALA A 148 -9.90 -8.98 -8.37
CA ALA A 148 -9.80 -10.10 -7.43
C ALA A 148 -9.44 -11.38 -8.17
N SER A 149 -8.57 -12.21 -7.57
CA SER A 149 -8.13 -13.47 -8.17
C SER A 149 -7.72 -14.48 -7.11
N ASP A 150 -8.08 -15.75 -7.36
CA ASP A 150 -7.53 -16.93 -6.68
C ASP A 150 -6.50 -17.68 -7.56
N PHE A 151 -6.00 -17.03 -8.62
CA PHE A 151 -5.13 -17.56 -9.69
C PHE A 151 -5.82 -18.47 -10.72
N SER A 152 -7.06 -18.92 -10.52
CA SER A 152 -7.81 -19.67 -11.52
C SER A 152 -8.70 -18.78 -12.38
N TYR A 153 -9.09 -17.63 -11.87
CA TYR A 153 -9.86 -16.61 -12.58
C TYR A 153 -9.46 -15.19 -12.14
N ILE A 154 -9.83 -14.21 -12.95
CA ILE A 154 -9.72 -12.78 -12.63
C ILE A 154 -11.10 -12.17 -12.71
N ARG A 155 -11.53 -11.47 -11.66
CA ARG A 155 -12.81 -10.78 -11.57
C ARG A 155 -12.60 -9.30 -11.32
N ASP A 156 -13.20 -8.46 -12.14
CA ASP A 156 -13.30 -7.02 -11.88
C ASP A 156 -14.21 -6.79 -10.66
N THR A 157 -13.67 -6.17 -9.62
CA THR A 157 -14.36 -5.84 -8.38
C THR A 157 -14.60 -4.34 -8.21
N GLY A 158 -14.38 -3.54 -9.26
CA GLY A 158 -14.68 -2.11 -9.27
C GLY A 158 -13.43 -1.24 -9.31
N TRP A 159 -13.53 -0.03 -8.75
CA TRP A 159 -12.44 0.92 -8.75
C TRP A 159 -12.35 1.71 -7.46
N VAL A 160 -11.16 2.27 -7.21
CA VAL A 160 -10.83 3.09 -6.06
C VAL A 160 -10.14 4.36 -6.52
N PHE A 161 -10.53 5.50 -5.95
CA PHE A 161 -9.86 6.80 -6.07
C PHE A 161 -9.37 7.23 -4.69
N GLN A 162 -8.07 7.50 -4.55
CA GLN A 162 -7.42 7.80 -3.27
C GLN A 162 -6.59 9.09 -3.32
N PRO A 163 -7.21 10.27 -3.52
CA PRO A 163 -6.47 11.52 -3.50
C PRO A 163 -5.77 11.67 -2.15
N ASN A 164 -4.49 12.04 -2.18
CA ASN A 164 -3.72 12.18 -0.95
C ASN A 164 -2.62 13.23 -1.06
N LEU A 165 -2.29 13.85 0.07
CA LEU A 165 -1.07 14.61 0.25
C LEU A 165 0.02 13.65 0.72
N ASN A 166 1.16 13.70 0.05
CA ASN A 166 2.34 12.95 0.40
C ASN A 166 3.50 13.91 0.68
N ALA A 167 4.05 13.81 1.88
CA ALA A 167 5.23 14.57 2.28
C ALA A 167 6.42 13.63 2.46
N ASP A 168 7.50 13.93 1.77
CA ASP A 168 8.77 13.22 1.82
C ASP A 168 9.79 14.11 2.55
N ILE A 169 10.34 13.65 3.68
CA ILE A 169 11.22 14.42 4.54
C ILE A 169 12.49 13.64 4.78
N ARG A 170 13.60 14.21 4.34
CA ARG A 170 14.96 13.69 4.59
C ARG A 170 15.57 14.30 5.84
N ASP A 171 16.40 13.50 6.51
CA ASP A 171 17.06 13.90 7.73
C ASP A 171 16.08 14.54 8.73
N PRO A 172 14.92 13.91 9.01
CA PRO A 172 13.91 14.49 9.88
C PRO A 172 14.55 14.82 11.23
N LEU A 173 14.25 16.03 11.73
CA LEU A 173 14.80 16.53 13.01
C LEU A 173 16.33 16.51 13.09
N GLY A 174 17.04 16.51 11.95
CA GLY A 174 18.51 16.48 11.89
C GLY A 174 19.12 15.07 11.97
N TYR A 175 18.33 14.02 12.04
CA TYR A 175 18.83 12.63 12.02
C TYR A 175 19.27 12.21 10.62
N THR A 176 20.56 12.34 10.34
CA THR A 176 21.15 12.11 9.01
C THR A 176 20.91 10.70 8.48
N GLY A 177 20.51 10.63 7.21
CA GLY A 177 20.28 9.39 6.46
C GLY A 177 18.96 8.70 6.76
N TRP A 178 18.10 9.28 7.61
CA TRP A 178 16.74 8.82 7.79
C TRP A 178 15.81 9.50 6.76
N ASN A 179 14.82 8.74 6.30
CA ASN A 179 13.77 9.23 5.41
C ASN A 179 12.42 9.00 6.07
N LEU A 180 11.62 10.05 6.19
CA LEU A 180 10.26 10.01 6.73
C LEU A 180 9.27 10.34 5.61
N GLY A 181 8.37 9.40 5.31
CA GLY A 181 7.22 9.58 4.44
C GLY A 181 5.95 9.74 5.25
N LEU A 182 5.15 10.75 4.92
CA LEU A 182 3.83 10.97 5.50
C LEU A 182 2.81 11.03 4.38
N LEU A 183 1.71 10.30 4.52
CA LEU A 183 0.61 10.32 3.58
C LEU A 183 -0.70 10.49 4.33
N ALA A 184 -1.56 11.37 3.82
CA ALA A 184 -2.90 11.58 4.36
C ALA A 184 -3.89 11.85 3.23
N GLY A 185 -5.06 11.20 3.27
CA GLY A 185 -6.11 11.46 2.30
C GLY A 185 -7.33 10.58 2.43
N PRO A 186 -8.44 11.01 1.80
CA PRO A 186 -9.66 10.22 1.72
C PRO A 186 -9.54 9.07 0.71
N VAL A 187 -10.41 8.10 0.86
CA VAL A 187 -10.62 6.98 -0.06
C VAL A 187 -12.02 7.08 -0.60
N PHE A 188 -12.19 6.92 -1.89
CA PHE A 188 -13.48 6.77 -2.56
C PHE A 188 -13.50 5.48 -3.34
N SER A 189 -14.63 4.80 -3.33
CA SER A 189 -14.81 3.53 -4.03
C SER A 189 -16.19 3.43 -4.67
N ASP A 190 -16.28 2.66 -5.74
CA ASP A 190 -17.57 2.43 -6.37
C ASP A 190 -18.41 1.39 -5.61
N LYS A 191 -19.68 1.27 -6.03
CA LYS A 191 -20.61 0.31 -5.42
C LYS A 191 -20.13 -1.14 -5.56
N ARG A 192 -19.44 -1.49 -6.66
CA ARG A 192 -18.97 -2.86 -6.93
C ARG A 192 -17.86 -3.23 -5.95
N TYR A 193 -16.89 -2.34 -5.73
CA TYR A 193 -15.85 -2.51 -4.72
C TYR A 193 -16.44 -2.69 -3.32
N ASN A 194 -17.34 -1.79 -2.92
CA ASN A 194 -17.95 -1.86 -1.59
C ASN A 194 -18.79 -3.13 -1.41
N ARG A 195 -19.49 -3.59 -2.44
CA ARG A 195 -20.23 -4.86 -2.39
C ARG A 195 -19.31 -6.06 -2.21
N TYR A 196 -18.15 -6.05 -2.83
CA TYR A 196 -17.19 -7.16 -2.70
C TYR A 196 -16.77 -7.39 -1.24
N PHE A 197 -16.50 -6.32 -0.50
CA PHE A 197 -16.02 -6.40 0.89
C PHE A 197 -17.15 -6.38 1.94
N TYR A 198 -18.21 -5.63 1.70
CA TYR A 198 -19.17 -5.24 2.75
C TYR A 198 -20.62 -5.67 2.51
N ALA A 199 -20.94 -6.29 1.39
CA ALA A 199 -22.29 -6.82 1.18
C ALA A 199 -22.52 -8.09 1.98
N VAL A 200 -23.76 -8.27 2.43
CA VAL A 200 -24.28 -9.53 2.97
C VAL A 200 -25.47 -9.91 2.11
N ASP A 201 -25.27 -10.90 1.23
CA ASP A 201 -26.36 -11.40 0.41
C ASP A 201 -27.39 -12.14 1.28
N PRO A 202 -28.68 -12.14 0.92
CA PRO A 202 -29.75 -12.79 1.72
C PRO A 202 -29.47 -14.26 2.05
N ALA A 203 -28.75 -14.96 1.17
CA ALA A 203 -28.37 -16.37 1.40
C ALA A 203 -27.41 -16.57 2.60
N PHE A 204 -26.67 -15.51 2.98
CA PHE A 204 -25.73 -15.54 4.09
C PHE A 204 -26.19 -14.70 5.29
N ALA A 205 -27.43 -14.18 5.23
CA ALA A 205 -27.99 -13.38 6.30
C ALA A 205 -28.31 -14.25 7.53
N THR A 206 -28.08 -13.67 8.72
CA THR A 206 -28.44 -14.26 10.00
C THR A 206 -29.08 -13.18 10.88
N ALA A 207 -29.62 -13.55 12.03
CA ALA A 207 -30.17 -12.57 12.99
C ALA A 207 -29.10 -11.56 13.48
N ALA A 208 -27.83 -11.98 13.64
CA ALA A 208 -26.73 -11.13 14.05
C ALA A 208 -26.01 -10.43 12.87
N ARG A 209 -26.25 -10.88 11.65
CA ARG A 209 -25.68 -10.35 10.41
C ARG A 209 -26.77 -10.23 9.36
N PRO A 210 -27.60 -9.18 9.39
CA PRO A 210 -28.69 -8.97 8.43
C PRO A 210 -28.16 -8.75 7.01
N ALA A 211 -29.01 -9.01 6.02
CA ALA A 211 -28.70 -8.70 4.62
C ALA A 211 -28.40 -7.21 4.45
N TYR A 212 -27.34 -6.90 3.68
CA TYR A 212 -26.87 -5.55 3.48
C TYR A 212 -26.29 -5.33 2.09
N SER A 213 -26.58 -4.20 1.48
CA SER A 213 -26.06 -3.81 0.17
C SER A 213 -25.53 -2.38 0.21
N PRO A 214 -24.20 -2.18 0.24
CA PRO A 214 -23.59 -0.86 0.31
C PRO A 214 -23.76 -0.06 -0.99
N GLY A 215 -23.72 1.27 -0.87
CA GLY A 215 -23.54 2.20 -1.98
C GLY A 215 -22.07 2.34 -2.38
N GLY A 216 -21.79 3.13 -3.43
CA GLY A 216 -20.47 3.70 -3.69
C GLY A 216 -20.34 5.07 -3.02
N GLY A 217 -19.11 5.59 -2.91
CA GLY A 217 -18.85 6.91 -2.36
C GLY A 217 -17.63 6.94 -1.43
N TYR A 218 -17.72 7.76 -0.39
CA TYR A 218 -16.65 7.91 0.59
C TYR A 218 -16.39 6.60 1.33
N GLY A 219 -15.15 6.16 1.31
CA GLY A 219 -14.67 4.90 1.89
C GLY A 219 -13.73 5.10 3.09
N GLY A 220 -13.78 6.28 3.73
CA GLY A 220 -12.94 6.59 4.89
C GLY A 220 -11.71 7.43 4.54
N SER A 221 -10.89 7.70 5.55
CA SER A 221 -9.61 8.40 5.39
C SER A 221 -8.48 7.54 5.91
N GLN A 222 -7.29 7.75 5.37
CA GLN A 222 -6.08 7.04 5.81
C GLN A 222 -4.95 8.02 6.11
N PHE A 223 -4.14 7.63 7.08
CA PHE A 223 -2.90 8.30 7.47
C PHE A 223 -1.80 7.26 7.55
N ILE A 224 -0.67 7.54 6.96
CA ILE A 224 0.47 6.64 6.93
C ILE A 224 1.72 7.44 7.28
N ALA A 225 2.52 6.88 8.19
CA ALA A 225 3.86 7.34 8.47
C ALA A 225 4.82 6.19 8.21
N ALA A 226 5.85 6.42 7.41
CA ALA A 226 6.88 5.44 7.09
C ALA A 226 8.25 6.04 7.38
N LEU A 227 9.11 5.28 8.03
CA LEU A 227 10.45 5.70 8.37
C LEU A 227 11.44 4.64 7.87
N SER A 228 12.49 5.07 7.18
CA SER A 228 13.51 4.16 6.67
C SER A 228 14.90 4.75 6.72
N LYS A 229 15.90 3.87 6.74
CA LYS A 229 17.30 4.24 6.61
C LYS A 229 18.06 3.16 5.86
N ARG A 230 18.87 3.60 4.88
CA ARG A 230 19.85 2.75 4.21
C ARG A 230 21.21 2.92 4.87
N TYR A 231 21.77 1.81 5.29
CA TYR A 231 23.17 1.70 5.71
C TYR A 231 23.99 1.10 4.56
N ARG A 232 25.31 1.01 4.73
CA ARG A 232 26.20 0.52 3.68
C ARG A 232 25.83 -0.90 3.22
N GLU A 233 25.50 -1.80 4.15
CA GLU A 233 25.31 -3.24 3.90
C GLU A 233 23.87 -3.69 4.17
N PHE A 234 23.05 -2.87 4.75
CA PHE A 234 21.66 -3.23 5.07
C PHE A 234 20.74 -2.02 5.03
N TRP A 235 19.49 -2.29 4.91
CA TRP A 235 18.39 -1.34 4.97
C TRP A 235 17.43 -1.71 6.09
N VAL A 236 16.89 -0.74 6.75
CA VAL A 236 15.81 -0.89 7.72
C VAL A 236 14.66 0.04 7.38
N GLY A 237 13.44 -0.41 7.59
CA GLY A 237 12.27 0.42 7.42
C GLY A 237 11.09 -0.09 8.23
N GLY A 238 10.14 0.80 8.44
CA GLY A 238 8.88 0.48 9.09
C GLY A 238 7.82 1.50 8.76
N PHE A 239 6.57 1.12 8.96
CA PHE A 239 5.44 2.02 8.79
C PHE A 239 4.38 1.79 9.86
N ALA A 240 3.59 2.82 10.09
CA ALA A 240 2.33 2.77 10.80
C ALA A 240 1.24 3.41 9.93
N LYS A 241 0.10 2.75 9.83
CA LYS A 241 -1.07 3.21 9.10
C LYS A 241 -2.27 3.25 10.02
N TRP A 242 -3.01 4.32 9.96
CA TRP A 242 -4.30 4.48 10.61
C TRP A 242 -5.38 4.78 9.58
N ASP A 243 -6.45 3.97 9.59
CA ASP A 243 -7.66 4.17 8.79
C ASP A 243 -8.82 4.55 9.70
N THR A 244 -9.63 5.53 9.29
CA THR A 244 -10.93 5.80 9.88
C THR A 244 -12.04 5.55 8.87
N LEU A 245 -13.08 4.82 9.31
CA LEU A 245 -14.25 4.46 8.51
C LEU A 245 -15.51 5.22 8.93
N ASN A 246 -15.35 6.28 9.70
CA ASN A 246 -16.49 7.12 10.06
C ASN A 246 -17.14 7.70 8.79
N ASP A 247 -18.47 7.71 8.76
CA ASP A 247 -19.30 8.28 7.68
C ASP A 247 -19.07 7.65 6.28
N THR A 248 -18.53 6.43 6.23
CA THR A 248 -18.35 5.73 4.95
C THR A 248 -19.66 5.25 4.35
N ALA A 249 -19.70 5.09 3.03
CA ALA A 249 -20.86 4.57 2.29
C ALA A 249 -21.28 3.15 2.70
N PHE A 250 -20.49 2.50 3.54
CA PHE A 250 -20.70 1.13 4.04
C PHE A 250 -20.60 1.01 5.57
N VAL A 251 -20.63 2.13 6.29
CA VAL A 251 -20.42 2.17 7.76
C VAL A 251 -21.44 1.34 8.54
N ASP A 252 -22.65 1.16 8.00
CA ASP A 252 -23.73 0.39 8.62
C ASP A 252 -23.69 -1.10 8.23
N SER A 253 -22.70 -1.54 7.47
CA SER A 253 -22.54 -2.95 7.17
C SER A 253 -22.29 -3.75 8.45
N PRO A 254 -22.97 -4.90 8.66
CA PRO A 254 -22.71 -5.78 9.79
C PRO A 254 -21.29 -6.40 9.74
N LEU A 255 -20.58 -6.26 8.62
CA LEU A 255 -19.18 -6.67 8.46
C LEU A 255 -18.19 -5.59 8.94
N VAL A 256 -18.63 -4.37 9.21
CA VAL A 256 -17.79 -3.31 9.82
C VAL A 256 -17.89 -3.43 11.33
N LYS A 257 -16.88 -4.05 11.93
CA LYS A 257 -16.79 -4.28 13.38
C LYS A 257 -15.95 -3.22 14.08
N ASP A 258 -14.94 -2.70 13.39
CA ASP A 258 -14.10 -1.61 13.87
C ASP A 258 -14.07 -0.48 12.84
N ARG A 259 -14.17 0.75 13.34
CA ARG A 259 -14.11 1.97 12.51
C ARG A 259 -12.78 2.69 12.61
N GLN A 260 -11.89 2.25 13.49
CA GLN A 260 -10.56 2.81 13.72
C GLN A 260 -9.53 1.69 13.62
N LEU A 261 -8.82 1.63 12.51
CA LEU A 261 -7.98 0.50 12.17
C LEU A 261 -6.52 0.91 12.18
N PHE A 262 -5.67 0.09 12.76
CA PHE A 262 -4.23 0.28 12.72
C PHE A 262 -3.58 -0.87 11.97
N SER A 263 -2.58 -0.55 11.16
CA SER A 263 -1.66 -1.51 10.56
C SER A 263 -0.24 -1.02 10.80
N ALA A 264 0.68 -1.94 11.01
CA ALA A 264 2.09 -1.60 11.16
C ALA A 264 2.97 -2.70 10.58
N GLY A 265 4.17 -2.33 10.17
CA GLY A 265 5.15 -3.29 9.71
C GLY A 265 6.56 -2.76 9.88
N ILE A 266 7.49 -3.70 10.00
CA ILE A 266 8.93 -3.43 10.05
C ILE A 266 9.64 -4.42 9.13
N ALA A 267 10.76 -3.99 8.54
CA ALA A 267 11.59 -4.86 7.73
C ALA A 267 13.07 -4.50 7.90
N VAL A 268 13.91 -5.51 7.77
CA VAL A 268 15.36 -5.37 7.62
C VAL A 268 15.80 -6.22 6.43
N ALA A 269 16.67 -5.67 5.60
CA ALA A 269 17.21 -6.37 4.44
C ALA A 269 18.72 -6.16 4.35
N TRP A 270 19.46 -7.22 4.03
CA TRP A 270 20.88 -7.17 3.71
C TRP A 270 21.04 -7.01 2.20
N ILE A 271 21.87 -6.05 1.81
CA ILE A 271 22.21 -5.80 0.42
C ILE A 271 23.31 -6.77 0.03
N LEU A 272 23.02 -7.69 -0.88
CA LEU A 272 23.91 -8.76 -1.29
C LEU A 272 24.78 -8.35 -2.49
N ASP A 273 24.20 -7.56 -3.40
CA ASP A 273 24.88 -7.08 -4.58
C ASP A 273 24.26 -5.77 -5.07
N GLN A 274 25.05 -4.96 -5.80
CA GLN A 274 24.62 -3.67 -6.31
C GLN A 274 25.36 -3.29 -7.59
N SER A 275 24.75 -2.46 -8.42
CA SER A 275 25.33 -1.95 -9.64
C SER A 275 26.62 -1.15 -9.36
N LYS A 276 27.62 -1.34 -10.23
CA LYS A 276 28.78 -0.44 -10.32
C LYS A 276 28.43 0.88 -11.01
N THR A 277 27.39 0.88 -11.84
CA THR A 277 26.85 2.10 -12.44
C THR A 277 26.12 2.88 -11.38
N MET A 278 26.57 4.10 -11.16
CA MET A 278 25.97 5.05 -10.24
C MET A 278 25.06 5.98 -11.02
N VAL A 279 23.92 6.30 -10.46
CA VAL A 279 22.98 7.29 -11.01
C VAL A 279 22.85 8.43 -10.02
N GLU A 280 22.87 9.65 -10.54
CA GLU A 280 22.53 10.81 -9.74
C GLU A 280 21.03 10.76 -9.51
N THR A 281 20.62 10.55 -8.27
CA THR A 281 19.22 10.71 -7.90
C THR A 281 18.91 12.20 -7.81
N THR A 282 18.88 12.84 -9.00
CA THR A 282 18.38 14.21 -9.11
C THR A 282 16.86 14.16 -9.01
N LYS A 283 16.35 14.43 -7.86
CA LYS A 283 14.92 14.79 -7.71
C LYS A 283 14.74 15.74 -6.58
#